data_f78f48727f17a44e737f92751853d76e
#
_entry.id   f78f48727f17a44e737f92751853d76e
#
_cell.length_a   1.000
_cell.length_b   1.000
_cell.length_c   1.000
_cell.angle_alpha   90.00
_cell.angle_beta   90.00
_cell.angle_gamma   90.00
#
_symmetry.space_group_name_H-M   'P 1'
#
loop_
_entity.id
_entity.type
_entity.pdbx_description
1 polymer ?
#
loop_
_entity_poly.entity_id
_entity_poly.type
_entity_poly.pdbx_seq_one_letter_code
_entity_poly.pdbx_strand_id
1 'polypeptide(L)'
;MSGSHDHPSHDHAHGHDHDHGDAERWKHDGVRVIPGNQLDPNVPSTAGMDRKAAINFARVGAQKLWAGTVTIRPDAKTGAHHHGHLESIIYVVRGKARMRWGEHLQFTAEANPGDFIFVPPYVPHQEINASPDEPLECVLVRSDGEAVAINLDIEPVEKPQTVLWVDPVHPDTSKKA
;
A
#
# COMPACT_ATOMS: atom_id res chain seq x y z
N MET A 1 46.45 -18.09 -64.16
CA MET A 1 46.01 -16.75 -63.79
C MET A 1 45.19 -16.87 -62.50
N SER A 2 45.85 -16.67 -61.39
CA SER A 2 45.31 -16.79 -60.04
C SER A 2 44.91 -15.40 -59.52
N GLY A 3 43.65 -15.21 -59.20
CA GLY A 3 43.15 -13.99 -58.58
C GLY A 3 42.88 -14.27 -57.11
N SER A 4 43.73 -13.75 -56.29
CA SER A 4 43.53 -13.73 -54.82
C SER A 4 42.56 -12.62 -54.45
N HIS A 5 41.49 -12.97 -53.72
CA HIS A 5 40.59 -12.01 -53.09
C HIS A 5 40.97 -11.85 -51.61
N ASP A 6 41.55 -10.72 -51.30
CA ASP A 6 41.72 -10.23 -49.92
C ASP A 6 40.36 -9.80 -49.38
N HIS A 7 39.92 -10.36 -48.25
CA HIS A 7 38.83 -9.85 -47.45
C HIS A 7 39.41 -9.00 -46.31
N PRO A 8 38.96 -7.77 -46.12
CA PRO A 8 39.31 -7.00 -44.93
C PRO A 8 38.48 -7.48 -43.74
N SER A 9 39.17 -7.86 -42.68
CA SER A 9 38.61 -8.17 -41.39
C SER A 9 38.06 -6.89 -40.75
N HIS A 10 36.76 -6.80 -40.57
CA HIS A 10 36.15 -5.77 -39.74
C HIS A 10 36.16 -6.21 -38.28
N ASP A 11 37.15 -5.71 -37.54
CA ASP A 11 37.15 -5.71 -36.08
C ASP A 11 36.09 -4.68 -35.61
N HIS A 12 34.92 -5.17 -35.22
CA HIS A 12 33.97 -4.38 -34.47
C HIS A 12 34.33 -4.48 -32.99
N ALA A 13 35.20 -3.60 -32.51
CA ALA A 13 35.34 -3.31 -31.10
C ALA A 13 34.08 -2.58 -30.65
N HIS A 14 33.12 -3.31 -30.07
CA HIS A 14 32.06 -2.71 -29.30
C HIS A 14 32.64 -2.22 -28.00
N GLY A 15 33.15 -0.99 -27.99
CA GLY A 15 33.40 -0.23 -26.79
C GLY A 15 32.07 0.06 -26.13
N HIS A 16 31.78 -0.61 -25.03
CA HIS A 16 30.75 -0.17 -24.10
C HIS A 16 31.33 1.06 -23.40
N ASP A 17 31.11 2.23 -23.97
CA ASP A 17 31.21 3.48 -23.23
C ASP A 17 30.10 3.47 -22.17
N HIS A 18 30.43 2.99 -20.98
CA HIS A 18 29.61 3.20 -19.80
C HIS A 18 29.71 4.69 -19.48
N ASP A 19 28.69 5.40 -19.92
CA ASP A 19 28.55 6.84 -19.76
C ASP A 19 28.60 7.19 -18.26
N HIS A 20 29.68 7.86 -17.86
CA HIS A 20 29.86 8.38 -16.49
C HIS A 20 28.74 9.37 -16.07
N GLY A 21 27.96 9.87 -17.03
CA GLY A 21 26.74 10.67 -16.79
C GLY A 21 25.63 9.90 -16.08
N ASP A 22 25.51 8.58 -16.31
CA ASP A 22 24.49 7.74 -15.66
C ASP A 22 24.75 7.55 -14.15
N ALA A 23 26.02 7.46 -13.74
CA ALA A 23 26.37 7.29 -12.33
C ALA A 23 25.98 8.50 -11.47
N GLU A 24 26.19 9.71 -11.95
CA GLU A 24 25.77 10.93 -11.26
C GLU A 24 24.24 11.08 -11.23
N ARG A 25 23.56 10.70 -12.31
CA ARG A 25 22.10 10.69 -12.36
C ARG A 25 21.51 9.80 -11.27
N TRP A 26 22.08 8.61 -11.05
CA TRP A 26 21.57 7.67 -10.04
C TRP A 26 21.70 8.16 -8.60
N LYS A 27 22.54 9.13 -8.32
CA LYS A 27 22.60 9.78 -7.00
C LYS A 27 21.33 10.57 -6.70
N HIS A 28 20.71 11.15 -7.71
CA HIS A 28 19.56 12.06 -7.57
C HIS A 28 18.24 11.37 -7.96
N ASP A 29 18.27 10.51 -8.98
CA ASP A 29 17.09 9.83 -9.54
C ASP A 29 17.02 8.35 -9.15
N GLY A 30 17.92 7.89 -8.31
CA GLY A 30 17.96 6.49 -7.84
C GLY A 30 17.04 6.22 -6.64
N VAL A 31 17.49 5.32 -5.79
CA VAL A 31 16.76 4.94 -4.57
C VAL A 31 16.63 6.14 -3.63
N ARG A 32 15.43 6.34 -3.10
CA ARG A 32 15.13 7.42 -2.16
C ARG A 32 14.68 6.85 -0.82
N VAL A 33 15.34 7.28 0.25
CA VAL A 33 14.93 6.99 1.61
C VAL A 33 14.20 8.21 2.16
N ILE A 34 12.95 8.03 2.54
CA ILE A 34 12.14 9.10 3.13
C ILE A 34 12.20 8.94 4.66
N PRO A 35 12.86 9.86 5.39
CA PRO A 35 12.94 9.78 6.83
C PRO A 35 11.55 9.85 7.48
N GLY A 36 11.32 9.04 8.52
CA GLY A 36 10.03 8.97 9.21
C GLY A 36 9.58 10.28 9.86
N ASN A 37 10.52 11.17 10.18
CA ASN A 37 10.22 12.52 10.69
C ASN A 37 9.97 13.56 9.59
N GLN A 38 10.01 13.18 8.32
CA GLN A 38 9.80 14.05 7.16
C GLN A 38 8.58 13.64 6.33
N LEU A 39 7.66 12.87 6.90
CA LEU A 39 6.41 12.55 6.23
C LEU A 39 5.53 13.80 6.10
N ASP A 40 4.80 13.89 4.98
CA ASP A 40 3.92 15.03 4.70
C ASP A 40 2.57 14.86 5.41
N PRO A 41 2.22 15.73 6.37
CA PRO A 41 0.94 15.70 7.05
C PRO A 41 -0.19 16.37 6.24
N ASN A 42 0.12 17.08 5.13
CA ASN A 42 -0.86 17.81 4.33
C ASN A 42 -1.60 16.87 3.37
N VAL A 43 -2.24 15.85 3.93
CA VAL A 43 -3.04 14.87 3.18
C VAL A 43 -4.44 14.80 3.77
N PRO A 44 -5.48 14.54 2.95
CA PRO A 44 -6.84 14.40 3.45
C PRO A 44 -6.91 13.34 4.56
N SER A 45 -7.52 13.68 5.68
CA SER A 45 -7.70 12.80 6.82
C SER A 45 -9.12 12.89 7.36
N THR A 46 -9.57 11.85 8.05
CA THR A 46 -10.87 11.80 8.71
C THR A 46 -10.72 12.18 10.19
N ALA A 47 -11.77 12.71 10.82
CA ALA A 47 -11.75 13.00 12.24
C ALA A 47 -11.33 11.77 13.06
N GLY A 48 -10.40 11.96 14.00
CA GLY A 48 -9.84 10.87 14.82
C GLY A 48 -8.70 10.10 14.16
N MET A 49 -8.29 10.48 12.95
CA MET A 49 -7.18 9.89 12.21
C MET A 49 -6.12 10.93 11.88
N ASP A 50 -4.85 10.52 11.98
CA ASP A 50 -3.69 11.24 11.49
C ASP A 50 -3.09 10.46 10.33
N ARG A 51 -3.07 11.05 9.14
CA ARG A 51 -2.47 10.45 7.95
C ARG A 51 -1.28 11.27 7.49
N LYS A 52 -0.19 10.59 7.09
CA LYS A 52 1.01 11.25 6.56
C LYS A 52 1.50 10.50 5.33
N ALA A 53 1.81 11.24 4.25
CA ALA A 53 2.35 10.64 3.03
C ALA A 53 3.87 10.51 3.10
N ALA A 54 4.37 9.34 2.74
CA ALA A 54 5.79 9.07 2.51
C ALA A 54 6.09 9.07 1.01
N ILE A 55 5.34 8.29 0.24
CA ILE A 55 5.53 8.03 -1.19
C ILE A 55 4.28 8.47 -1.94
N ASN A 56 4.44 9.39 -2.87
CA ASN A 56 3.43 9.79 -3.84
C ASN A 56 4.10 10.51 -5.02
N PHE A 57 3.31 10.91 -6.01
CA PHE A 57 3.83 11.63 -7.18
C PHE A 57 4.54 12.92 -6.80
N ALA A 58 3.94 13.75 -5.97
CA ALA A 58 4.48 15.06 -5.60
C ALA A 58 5.83 14.98 -4.87
N ARG A 59 6.03 13.95 -4.05
CA ARG A 59 7.23 13.81 -3.22
C ARG A 59 8.38 13.11 -3.92
N VAL A 60 8.07 12.05 -4.65
CA VAL A 60 9.09 11.14 -5.21
C VAL A 60 8.85 10.78 -6.67
N GLY A 61 7.83 11.33 -7.32
CA GLY A 61 7.48 11.01 -8.70
C GLY A 61 6.87 9.60 -8.87
N ALA A 62 6.32 9.01 -7.81
CA ALA A 62 5.71 7.69 -7.87
C ALA A 62 4.46 7.72 -8.78
N GLN A 63 4.40 6.85 -9.78
CA GLN A 63 3.35 6.81 -10.81
C GLN A 63 2.21 5.86 -10.45
N LYS A 64 2.51 4.81 -9.67
CA LYS A 64 1.65 3.66 -9.46
C LYS A 64 1.33 3.37 -7.99
N LEU A 65 1.96 4.10 -7.09
CA LEU A 65 1.85 3.83 -5.66
C LEU A 65 1.67 5.13 -4.86
N TRP A 66 0.84 5.02 -3.86
CA TRP A 66 0.83 5.91 -2.72
C TRP A 66 1.14 5.09 -1.46
N ALA A 67 2.03 5.58 -0.58
CA ALA A 67 2.29 4.94 0.69
C ALA A 67 2.50 5.99 1.79
N GLY A 68 2.05 5.65 3.00
CA GLY A 68 2.17 6.51 4.15
C GLY A 68 1.83 5.82 5.45
N THR A 69 1.69 6.60 6.51
CA THR A 69 1.27 6.13 7.81
C THR A 69 -0.11 6.64 8.17
N VAL A 70 -0.82 5.87 8.96
CA VAL A 70 -2.11 6.23 9.55
C VAL A 70 -2.06 5.93 11.04
N THR A 71 -2.46 6.90 11.85
CA THR A 71 -2.70 6.70 13.29
C THR A 71 -4.18 6.97 13.56
N ILE A 72 -4.88 6.00 14.15
CA ILE A 72 -6.28 6.11 14.54
C ILE A 72 -6.33 6.17 16.07
N ARG A 73 -6.94 7.23 16.61
CA ARG A 73 -7.07 7.42 18.06
C ARG A 73 -7.91 6.31 18.70
N PRO A 74 -7.77 6.08 20.01
CA PRO A 74 -8.67 5.20 20.75
C PRO A 74 -10.15 5.48 20.45
N ASP A 75 -10.96 4.46 20.34
CA ASP A 75 -12.40 4.51 20.02
C ASP A 75 -12.77 5.22 18.70
N ALA A 76 -11.80 5.65 17.91
CA ALA A 76 -12.08 6.30 16.63
C ALA A 76 -12.32 5.28 15.53
N LYS A 77 -13.14 5.70 14.56
CA LYS A 77 -13.45 4.94 13.34
C LYS A 77 -13.67 5.87 12.17
N THR A 78 -13.48 5.35 10.95
CA THR A 78 -13.90 6.06 9.74
C THR A 78 -15.41 6.03 9.57
N GLY A 79 -15.96 6.88 8.69
CA GLY A 79 -17.23 6.61 8.03
C GLY A 79 -17.13 5.38 7.11
N ALA A 80 -18.27 4.88 6.66
CA ALA A 80 -18.29 3.90 5.58
C ALA A 80 -17.82 4.56 4.29
N HIS A 81 -16.91 3.91 3.56
CA HIS A 81 -16.38 4.43 2.29
C HIS A 81 -15.79 3.31 1.44
N HIS A 82 -15.43 3.65 0.20
CA HIS A 82 -14.58 2.81 -0.65
C HIS A 82 -13.55 3.66 -1.39
N HIS A 83 -12.56 3.02 -1.98
CA HIS A 83 -11.46 3.69 -2.68
C HIS A 83 -11.57 3.61 -4.22
N GLY A 84 -12.81 3.45 -4.75
CA GLY A 84 -13.02 3.27 -6.18
C GLY A 84 -12.29 2.04 -6.71
N HIS A 85 -11.59 2.20 -7.81
CA HIS A 85 -10.82 1.12 -8.47
C HIS A 85 -9.48 0.78 -7.78
N LEU A 86 -9.14 1.48 -6.69
CA LEU A 86 -7.86 1.28 -6.01
C LEU A 86 -7.89 0.05 -5.12
N GLU A 87 -6.76 -0.64 -5.08
CA GLU A 87 -6.45 -1.63 -4.06
C GLU A 87 -5.72 -0.96 -2.91
N SER A 88 -5.97 -1.44 -1.70
CA SER A 88 -5.26 -0.96 -0.51
C SER A 88 -4.70 -2.12 0.30
N ILE A 89 -3.50 -1.92 0.82
CA ILE A 89 -2.86 -2.78 1.80
C ILE A 89 -2.69 -1.95 3.08
N ILE A 90 -3.10 -2.50 4.21
CA ILE A 90 -2.89 -1.92 5.53
C ILE A 90 -2.05 -2.93 6.33
N TYR A 91 -0.89 -2.51 6.80
CA TYR A 91 -0.05 -3.28 7.70
C TYR A 91 -0.17 -2.71 9.11
N VAL A 92 -0.57 -3.54 10.06
CA VAL A 92 -0.72 -3.13 11.46
C VAL A 92 0.64 -3.12 12.13
N VAL A 93 1.09 -1.94 12.55
CA VAL A 93 2.37 -1.74 13.27
C VAL A 93 2.16 -1.88 14.77
N ARG A 94 1.08 -1.28 15.30
CA ARG A 94 0.75 -1.26 16.72
C ARG A 94 -0.74 -1.10 16.94
N GLY A 95 -1.23 -1.62 18.05
CA GLY A 95 -2.64 -1.54 18.43
C GLY A 95 -3.45 -2.69 17.84
N LYS A 96 -4.75 -2.51 17.75
CA LYS A 96 -5.69 -3.54 17.28
C LYS A 96 -6.66 -2.93 16.28
N ALA A 97 -6.59 -3.38 15.03
CA ALA A 97 -7.50 -2.96 13.99
C ALA A 97 -8.74 -3.86 13.95
N ARG A 98 -9.88 -3.25 13.65
CA ARG A 98 -11.09 -3.97 13.25
C ARG A 98 -11.58 -3.39 11.93
N MET A 99 -11.84 -4.28 10.97
CA MET A 99 -12.47 -3.92 9.71
C MET A 99 -13.93 -4.36 9.74
N ARG A 100 -14.79 -3.54 9.18
CA ARG A 100 -16.15 -3.93 8.78
C ARG A 100 -16.31 -3.68 7.30
N TRP A 101 -17.01 -4.58 6.59
CA TRP A 101 -17.22 -4.42 5.14
C TRP A 101 -18.53 -5.03 4.67
N GLY A 102 -18.87 -4.73 3.41
CA GLY A 102 -20.09 -5.13 2.74
C GLY A 102 -21.11 -4.00 2.66
N GLU A 103 -22.20 -4.20 1.92
CA GLU A 103 -23.21 -3.19 1.64
C GLU A 103 -23.89 -2.60 2.89
N HIS A 104 -23.91 -3.37 3.98
CA HIS A 104 -24.41 -2.97 5.29
C HIS A 104 -23.37 -3.14 6.39
N LEU A 105 -22.10 -3.17 6.04
CA LEU A 105 -20.98 -3.42 6.96
C LEU A 105 -21.24 -4.70 7.82
N GLN A 106 -21.82 -5.72 7.20
CA GLN A 106 -22.30 -6.94 7.86
C GLN A 106 -21.20 -7.94 8.17
N PHE A 107 -20.01 -7.78 7.62
CA PHE A 107 -18.85 -8.63 7.89
C PHE A 107 -17.82 -7.89 8.74
N THR A 108 -17.06 -8.63 9.55
CA THR A 108 -15.98 -8.06 10.37
C THR A 108 -14.82 -9.02 10.54
N ALA A 109 -13.62 -8.47 10.65
CA ALA A 109 -12.42 -9.18 11.09
C ALA A 109 -11.54 -8.24 11.93
N GLU A 110 -10.71 -8.81 12.78
CA GLU A 110 -9.70 -8.09 13.55
C GLU A 110 -8.30 -8.43 13.05
N ALA A 111 -7.38 -7.47 13.19
CA ALA A 111 -5.98 -7.62 12.83
C ALA A 111 -5.11 -7.07 13.96
N ASN A 112 -4.02 -7.78 14.25
CA ASN A 112 -3.05 -7.49 15.29
C ASN A 112 -1.72 -7.01 14.67
N PRO A 113 -0.78 -6.49 15.45
CA PRO A 113 0.54 -6.13 14.94
C PRO A 113 1.21 -7.26 14.18
N GLY A 114 1.67 -6.98 12.96
CA GLY A 114 2.23 -7.96 12.02
C GLY A 114 1.25 -8.45 10.97
N ASP A 115 -0.05 -8.24 11.15
CA ASP A 115 -1.07 -8.66 10.18
C ASP A 115 -1.17 -7.67 9.01
N PHE A 116 -1.52 -8.22 7.83
CA PHE A 116 -1.85 -7.47 6.63
C PHE A 116 -3.35 -7.53 6.38
N ILE A 117 -3.93 -6.39 6.01
CA ILE A 117 -5.31 -6.26 5.57
C ILE A 117 -5.28 -5.87 4.10
N PHE A 118 -5.97 -6.62 3.25
CA PHE A 118 -6.18 -6.27 1.85
C PHE A 118 -7.60 -5.75 1.65
N VAL A 119 -7.73 -4.58 1.05
CA VAL A 119 -9.03 -3.99 0.68
C VAL A 119 -9.13 -3.96 -0.83
N PRO A 120 -10.02 -4.79 -1.42
CA PRO A 120 -10.25 -4.83 -2.86
C PRO A 120 -10.90 -3.55 -3.38
N PRO A 121 -10.88 -3.31 -4.71
CA PRO A 121 -11.62 -2.22 -5.34
C PRO A 121 -13.11 -2.26 -5.02
N TYR A 122 -13.70 -1.06 -4.86
CA TYR A 122 -15.14 -0.83 -4.70
C TYR A 122 -15.80 -1.46 -3.47
N VAL A 123 -15.06 -2.12 -2.60
CA VAL A 123 -15.64 -2.75 -1.39
C VAL A 123 -15.97 -1.67 -0.36
N PRO A 124 -17.26 -1.49 0.02
CA PRO A 124 -17.64 -0.65 1.13
C PRO A 124 -17.01 -1.17 2.43
N HIS A 125 -16.31 -0.31 3.15
CA HIS A 125 -15.64 -0.72 4.39
C HIS A 125 -15.55 0.43 5.39
N GLN A 126 -15.17 0.06 6.61
CA GLN A 126 -14.93 0.96 7.74
C GLN A 126 -13.72 0.45 8.52
N GLU A 127 -12.79 1.34 8.80
CA GLU A 127 -11.63 1.08 9.67
C GLU A 127 -11.95 1.55 11.09
N ILE A 128 -11.65 0.71 12.07
CA ILE A 128 -11.96 0.95 13.48
C ILE A 128 -10.73 0.65 14.32
N ASN A 129 -10.36 1.55 15.23
CA ASN A 129 -9.47 1.18 16.32
C ASN A 129 -10.28 0.38 17.35
N ALA A 130 -9.95 -0.90 17.52
CA ALA A 130 -10.66 -1.79 18.44
C ALA A 130 -10.21 -1.65 19.89
N SER A 131 -9.23 -0.77 20.17
CA SER A 131 -8.76 -0.48 21.53
C SER A 131 -9.39 0.83 22.06
N PRO A 132 -9.91 0.85 23.27
CA PRO A 132 -10.38 2.07 23.92
C PRO A 132 -9.22 2.93 24.47
N ASP A 133 -8.04 2.35 24.65
CA ASP A 133 -6.95 2.97 25.42
C ASP A 133 -5.72 3.29 24.57
N GLU A 134 -5.48 2.52 23.51
CA GLU A 134 -4.27 2.63 22.71
C GLU A 134 -4.54 3.09 21.28
N PRO A 135 -3.65 3.92 20.69
CA PRO A 135 -3.76 4.26 19.28
C PRO A 135 -3.47 3.03 18.40
N LEU A 136 -4.14 2.97 17.25
CA LEU A 136 -3.83 2.05 16.18
C LEU A 136 -2.89 2.74 15.20
N GLU A 137 -1.73 2.14 14.96
CA GLU A 137 -0.71 2.64 14.02
C GLU A 137 -0.55 1.65 12.86
N CYS A 138 -0.68 2.16 11.64
CA CYS A 138 -0.62 1.36 10.43
C CYS A 138 0.27 2.01 9.36
N VAL A 139 0.83 1.17 8.49
CA VAL A 139 1.30 1.58 7.17
C VAL A 139 0.18 1.31 6.17
N LEU A 140 -0.13 2.30 5.35
CA LEU A 140 -1.11 2.21 4.27
C LEU A 140 -0.41 2.33 2.92
N VAL A 141 -0.69 1.40 2.01
CA VAL A 141 -0.23 1.43 0.62
C VAL A 141 -1.44 1.34 -0.31
N ARG A 142 -1.45 2.12 -1.37
CA ARG A 142 -2.50 2.11 -2.41
C ARG A 142 -1.91 1.96 -3.80
N SER A 143 -2.66 1.34 -4.68
CA SER A 143 -2.24 0.99 -6.04
C SER A 143 -2.16 2.18 -7.01
N ASP A 144 -2.58 3.36 -6.61
CA ASP A 144 -2.48 4.59 -7.42
C ASP A 144 -2.05 5.76 -6.55
N GLY A 145 -1.45 6.78 -7.19
CA GLY A 145 -0.97 8.00 -6.54
C GLY A 145 -2.07 8.92 -6.02
N GLU A 146 -3.34 8.65 -6.31
CA GLU A 146 -4.46 9.48 -5.92
C GLU A 146 -5.08 9.05 -4.59
N ALA A 147 -5.44 10.03 -3.77
CA ALA A 147 -6.17 9.79 -2.53
C ALA A 147 -7.67 9.77 -2.81
N VAL A 148 -8.20 8.65 -3.33
CA VAL A 148 -9.63 8.47 -3.55
C VAL A 148 -10.27 7.94 -2.27
N ALA A 149 -11.29 8.63 -1.77
CA ALA A 149 -12.19 8.16 -0.73
C ALA A 149 -13.60 8.63 -1.05
N ILE A 150 -14.49 7.70 -1.35
CA ILE A 150 -15.89 7.96 -1.66
C ILE A 150 -16.71 7.55 -0.44
N ASN A 151 -17.22 8.54 0.28
CA ASN A 151 -18.04 8.32 1.45
C ASN A 151 -19.40 7.75 1.06
N LEU A 152 -19.88 6.83 1.86
CA LEU A 152 -21.14 6.12 1.66
C LEU A 152 -22.04 6.35 2.87
N ASP A 153 -23.33 6.59 2.57
CA ASP A 153 -24.37 6.63 3.60
C ASP A 153 -24.93 5.20 3.76
N ILE A 154 -24.32 4.45 4.68
CA ILE A 154 -24.67 3.07 4.96
C ILE A 154 -25.16 2.97 6.40
N GLU A 155 -26.35 2.40 6.58
CA GLU A 155 -26.82 1.97 7.90
C GLU A 155 -26.19 0.61 8.22
N PRO A 156 -25.26 0.52 9.20
CA PRO A 156 -24.57 -0.71 9.50
C PRO A 156 -25.46 -1.66 10.28
N VAL A 157 -25.35 -2.97 10.01
CA VAL A 157 -25.99 -3.97 10.86
C VAL A 157 -25.47 -3.88 12.29
N GLU A 158 -26.33 -4.15 13.24
CA GLU A 158 -25.97 -4.08 14.67
C GLU A 158 -24.92 -5.14 15.06
N LYS A 159 -25.07 -6.36 14.54
CA LYS A 159 -24.19 -7.50 14.84
C LYS A 159 -23.54 -8.04 13.57
N PRO A 160 -22.33 -7.61 13.23
CA PRO A 160 -21.62 -8.13 12.07
C PRO A 160 -21.14 -9.56 12.30
N GLN A 161 -21.11 -10.34 11.23
CA GLN A 161 -20.57 -11.68 11.21
C GLN A 161 -19.04 -11.64 11.15
N THR A 162 -18.37 -12.34 12.06
CA THR A 162 -16.91 -12.52 12.00
C THR A 162 -16.55 -13.46 10.84
N VAL A 163 -15.61 -13.03 10.02
CA VAL A 163 -15.06 -13.80 8.90
C VAL A 163 -13.58 -14.00 9.13
N LEU A 164 -13.13 -15.26 9.03
CA LEU A 164 -11.71 -15.61 9.05
C LEU A 164 -11.29 -15.93 7.63
N TRP A 165 -10.22 -15.30 7.20
CA TRP A 165 -9.61 -15.63 5.91
C TRP A 165 -8.97 -17.01 5.97
N VAL A 166 -9.19 -17.80 4.93
CA VAL A 166 -8.56 -19.12 4.75
C VAL A 166 -7.77 -19.09 3.46
N ASP A 167 -6.48 -19.45 3.54
CA ASP A 167 -5.64 -19.55 2.36
C ASP A 167 -6.14 -20.64 1.42
N PRO A 168 -6.59 -20.29 0.19
CA PRO A 168 -7.09 -21.29 -0.75
C PRO A 168 -5.96 -22.11 -1.41
N VAL A 169 -4.72 -21.63 -1.37
CA VAL A 169 -3.56 -22.25 -2.03
C VAL A 169 -2.75 -23.11 -1.06
N HIS A 170 -2.58 -22.66 0.18
CA HIS A 170 -1.82 -23.33 1.22
C HIS A 170 -2.71 -23.66 2.44
N PRO A 171 -3.68 -24.60 2.30
CA PRO A 171 -4.53 -24.94 3.42
C PRO A 171 -3.69 -25.46 4.58
N ASP A 172 -4.02 -25.02 5.79
CA ASP A 172 -3.35 -25.43 7.02
C ASP A 172 -3.39 -26.95 7.18
N THR A 173 -2.26 -27.61 6.97
CA THR A 173 -2.12 -29.05 7.11
C THR A 173 -1.89 -29.49 8.56
N SER A 174 -1.74 -28.55 9.50
CA SER A 174 -1.51 -28.85 10.93
C SER A 174 -2.72 -29.43 11.66
N LYS A 175 -3.92 -29.38 11.04
CA LYS A 175 -5.18 -29.90 11.59
C LYS A 175 -5.57 -31.30 11.13
N LYS A 176 -4.67 -32.03 10.46
CA LYS A 176 -4.81 -33.44 10.11
C LYS A 176 -3.98 -34.29 11.08
N ALA A 177 -4.43 -34.41 12.29
CA ALA A 177 -4.00 -35.43 13.24
C ALA A 177 -5.23 -35.92 14.00
#